data_b790c80efac02b5a2304af7e6fd77726
#
_entry.id   b790c80efac02b5a2304af7e6fd77726
#
_cell.length_a   1.000
_cell.length_b   1.000
_cell.length_c   1.000
_cell.angle_alpha   90.00
_cell.angle_beta   90.00
_cell.angle_gamma   90.00
#
_symmetry.space_group_name_H-M   'P 1'
#
loop_
_entity.id
_entity.type
_entity.pdbx_description
1 polymer ?
#
loop_
_entity_poly.entity_id
_entity_poly.type
_entity_poly.pdbx_seq_one_letter_code
_entity_poly.pdbx_strand_id
1 'polypeptide(L)'
;VLAVVGVRRGGCTIDLMRAIVQYIPQAIALQKMQKQQEYLSYHDDLTGLLNRNSLVHYFDTVDEKKLKSIGALSVDINGLKNFNKEFGRDYGDEVVIRVGEVLEEYFHSGEAYRLTGDEYLVLVENTSYQDFTKQVHAVHTKLDNISLGLVSIGYAWEKIDIEVDKLVNNAEVMMREEKRKYYKNLQKGHHEPIIKEDLLQDIENGNFIVC
;
A
#
# COMPACT_ATOMS: atom_id res chain seq x y z
N VAL A 1 12.58 29.97 13.59
CA VAL A 1 13.21 31.30 13.70
C VAL A 1 14.16 31.26 14.89
N LEU A 2 15.48 31.20 14.62
CA LEU A 2 16.52 31.33 15.66
C LEU A 2 16.84 32.81 15.80
N ALA A 3 16.43 33.39 16.91
CA ALA A 3 16.86 34.78 17.27
C ALA A 3 18.10 34.66 18.15
N VAL A 4 19.22 35.21 17.69
CA VAL A 4 20.43 35.35 18.50
C VAL A 4 20.41 36.74 19.08
N VAL A 5 20.15 36.84 20.38
CA VAL A 5 20.17 38.12 21.11
C VAL A 5 21.44 38.19 21.95
N GLY A 6 22.26 39.22 21.71
CA GLY A 6 23.37 39.58 22.56
C GLY A 6 24.75 39.09 22.12
N VAL A 7 25.33 39.70 21.07
CA VAL A 7 26.71 39.43 20.66
C VAL A 7 27.63 40.48 21.31
N ARG A 8 28.43 40.06 22.31
CA ARG A 8 29.58 40.85 22.76
C ARG A 8 30.74 40.71 21.74
N ARG A 9 31.36 41.85 21.43
CA ARG A 9 32.50 41.95 20.50
C ARG A 9 33.68 41.05 20.97
N GLY A 10 33.97 40.00 20.22
CA GLY A 10 35.18 39.19 20.31
C GLY A 10 35.23 38.24 19.12
N GLY A 11 36.39 38.05 18.51
CA GLY A 11 36.61 37.30 17.27
C GLY A 11 36.08 35.85 17.27
N CYS A 12 35.90 35.27 18.46
CA CYS A 12 35.29 33.94 18.66
C CYS A 12 33.82 33.82 18.17
N THR A 13 33.09 34.91 18.09
CA THR A 13 31.65 34.90 17.75
C THR A 13 31.41 34.75 16.25
N ILE A 14 32.28 35.30 15.40
CA ILE A 14 32.16 35.21 13.94
C ILE A 14 32.49 33.78 13.47
N ASP A 15 33.51 33.18 14.07
CA ASP A 15 33.92 31.81 13.74
C ASP A 15 32.87 30.80 14.20
N LEU A 16 32.25 31.02 15.37
CA LEU A 16 31.12 30.22 15.85
C LEU A 16 29.90 30.35 14.93
N MET A 17 29.57 31.57 14.50
CA MET A 17 28.46 31.81 13.55
C MET A 17 28.74 31.17 12.19
N ARG A 18 29.95 31.22 11.67
CA ARG A 18 30.34 30.53 10.44
C ARG A 18 30.21 29.02 10.59
N ALA A 19 30.67 28.44 11.71
CA ALA A 19 30.53 27.04 12.00
C ALA A 19 29.05 26.65 12.05
N ILE A 20 28.20 27.40 12.77
CA ILE A 20 26.77 27.15 12.86
C ILE A 20 26.10 27.15 11.46
N VAL A 21 26.39 28.19 10.66
CA VAL A 21 25.83 28.32 9.30
C VAL A 21 26.29 27.17 8.39
N GLN A 22 27.47 26.64 8.58
CA GLN A 22 28.02 25.55 7.80
C GLN A 22 27.45 24.17 8.24
N TYR A 23 27.21 23.98 9.54
CA TYR A 23 26.73 22.69 10.08
C TYR A 23 25.20 22.51 10.03
N ILE A 24 24.43 23.62 10.12
CA ILE A 24 22.95 23.53 10.09
C ILE A 24 22.42 22.84 8.82
N PRO A 25 22.86 23.18 7.58
CA PRO A 25 22.37 22.50 6.39
C PRO A 25 22.68 20.99 6.37
N GLN A 26 23.87 20.62 6.86
CA GLN A 26 24.28 19.21 6.96
C GLN A 26 23.44 18.45 7.98
N ALA A 27 23.15 19.04 9.14
CA ALA A 27 22.29 18.44 10.16
C ALA A 27 20.85 18.26 9.66
N ILE A 28 20.33 19.26 8.93
CA ILE A 28 18.99 19.18 8.31
C ILE A 28 18.97 18.10 7.23
N ALA A 29 20.00 18.02 6.39
CA ALA A 29 20.09 16.98 5.35
C ALA A 29 20.16 15.57 5.97
N LEU A 30 20.97 15.39 7.01
CA LEU A 30 21.07 14.13 7.73
C LEU A 30 19.72 13.73 8.35
N GLN A 31 19.05 14.67 9.00
CA GLN A 31 17.73 14.43 9.59
C GLN A 31 16.67 14.05 8.55
N LYS A 32 16.69 14.71 7.37
CA LYS A 32 15.81 14.33 6.25
C LYS A 32 16.12 12.93 5.75
N MET A 33 17.40 12.57 5.58
CA MET A 33 17.80 11.24 5.17
C MET A 33 17.36 10.18 6.18
N GLN A 34 17.54 10.44 7.47
CA GLN A 34 17.09 9.51 8.52
C GLN A 34 15.57 9.31 8.49
N LYS A 35 14.79 10.38 8.38
CA LYS A 35 13.33 10.29 8.25
C LYS A 35 12.90 9.53 6.99
N GLN A 36 13.60 9.76 5.87
CA GLN A 36 13.32 9.05 4.62
C GLN A 36 13.65 7.55 4.75
N GLN A 37 14.78 7.20 5.39
CA GLN A 37 15.12 5.80 5.66
C GLN A 37 14.11 5.13 6.60
N GLU A 38 13.67 5.84 7.65
CA GLU A 38 12.64 5.36 8.56
C GLU A 38 11.32 5.13 7.82
N TYR A 39 10.89 6.08 6.97
CA TYR A 39 9.71 5.93 6.13
C TYR A 39 9.80 4.70 5.22
N LEU A 40 10.88 4.57 4.45
CA LEU A 40 11.10 3.45 3.52
C LEU A 40 11.27 2.09 4.24
N SER A 41 11.59 2.10 5.55
CA SER A 41 11.62 0.87 6.34
C SER A 41 10.24 0.27 6.55
N TYR A 42 9.19 1.09 6.51
CA TYR A 42 7.82 0.70 6.82
C TYR A 42 6.82 0.91 5.66
N HIS A 43 7.22 1.59 4.59
CA HIS A 43 6.37 1.83 3.42
C HIS A 43 6.96 1.22 2.15
N ASP A 44 6.10 0.89 1.22
CA ASP A 44 6.46 0.50 -0.14
C ASP A 44 6.75 1.76 -0.97
N ASP A 45 7.86 1.78 -1.67
CA ASP A 45 8.35 2.95 -2.39
C ASP A 45 7.55 3.29 -3.66
N LEU A 46 6.84 2.29 -4.21
CA LEU A 46 6.03 2.48 -5.42
C LEU A 46 4.61 2.96 -5.11
N THR A 47 3.97 2.37 -4.09
CA THR A 47 2.56 2.64 -3.78
C THR A 47 2.34 3.57 -2.60
N GLY A 48 3.37 3.78 -1.76
CA GLY A 48 3.25 4.51 -0.50
C GLY A 48 2.53 3.75 0.62
N LEU A 49 1.91 2.61 0.33
CA LEU A 49 1.27 1.75 1.32
C LEU A 49 2.29 1.19 2.32
N LEU A 50 1.80 0.63 3.41
CA LEU A 50 2.66 -0.10 4.34
C LEU A 50 3.29 -1.30 3.64
N ASN A 51 4.53 -1.61 4.00
CA ASN A 51 5.26 -2.73 3.42
C ASN A 51 5.16 -3.99 4.31
N ARG A 52 5.82 -5.06 3.88
CA ARG A 52 5.88 -6.32 4.63
C ARG A 52 6.49 -6.18 6.03
N ASN A 53 7.46 -5.28 6.23
CA ASN A 53 8.06 -5.07 7.55
C ASN A 53 7.05 -4.46 8.52
N SER A 54 6.19 -3.56 8.04
CA SER A 54 5.07 -3.02 8.83
C SER A 54 4.10 -4.10 9.25
N LEU A 55 3.80 -5.05 8.36
CA LEU A 55 2.93 -6.18 8.71
C LEU A 55 3.56 -7.08 9.78
N VAL A 56 4.86 -7.39 9.68
CA VAL A 56 5.57 -8.14 10.72
C VAL A 56 5.51 -7.39 12.05
N HIS A 57 5.76 -6.09 12.03
CA HIS A 57 5.66 -5.26 13.23
C HIS A 57 4.23 -5.25 13.81
N TYR A 58 3.21 -5.24 12.97
CA TYR A 58 1.81 -5.35 13.41
C TYR A 58 1.58 -6.67 14.15
N PHE A 59 1.97 -7.80 13.59
CA PHE A 59 1.83 -9.11 14.25
C PHE A 59 2.59 -9.20 15.59
N ASP A 60 3.77 -8.58 15.68
CA ASP A 60 4.55 -8.56 16.90
C ASP A 60 3.94 -7.69 18.00
N THR A 61 3.10 -6.72 17.66
CA THR A 61 2.60 -5.69 18.60
C THR A 61 1.10 -5.73 18.84
N VAL A 62 0.33 -6.39 17.98
CA VAL A 62 -1.14 -6.48 18.11
C VAL A 62 -1.53 -7.20 19.40
N ASP A 63 -2.43 -6.58 20.17
CA ASP A 63 -3.05 -7.21 21.34
C ASP A 63 -4.44 -7.75 20.93
N GLU A 64 -4.47 -8.98 20.45
CA GLU A 64 -5.68 -9.65 19.98
C GLU A 64 -6.83 -9.64 20.99
N LYS A 65 -6.51 -9.63 22.32
CA LYS A 65 -7.50 -9.56 23.39
C LYS A 65 -8.23 -8.21 23.48
N LYS A 66 -7.65 -7.17 22.89
CA LYS A 66 -8.28 -5.83 22.84
C LYS A 66 -9.14 -5.63 21.60
N LEU A 67 -8.97 -6.48 20.58
CA LEU A 67 -9.77 -6.42 19.37
C LEU A 67 -11.22 -6.84 19.65
N LYS A 68 -12.16 -6.02 19.23
CA LYS A 68 -13.59 -6.35 19.29
C LYS A 68 -14.03 -7.16 18.06
N SER A 69 -13.37 -6.95 16.96
CA SER A 69 -13.53 -7.64 15.69
C SER A 69 -12.39 -7.26 14.77
N ILE A 70 -12.15 -8.05 13.74
CA ILE A 70 -11.16 -7.73 12.71
C ILE A 70 -11.58 -8.35 11.37
N GLY A 71 -11.37 -7.61 10.28
CA GLY A 71 -11.48 -8.08 8.91
C GLY A 71 -10.12 -8.12 8.24
N ALA A 72 -9.86 -9.16 7.46
CA ALA A 72 -8.70 -9.29 6.59
C ALA A 72 -9.17 -9.42 5.14
N LEU A 73 -8.58 -8.63 4.23
CA LEU A 73 -8.78 -8.71 2.79
C LEU A 73 -7.44 -8.96 2.12
N SER A 74 -7.29 -10.10 1.44
CA SER A 74 -6.14 -10.42 0.60
C SER A 74 -6.47 -10.14 -0.86
N VAL A 75 -5.59 -9.46 -1.57
CA VAL A 75 -5.75 -9.07 -2.97
C VAL A 75 -4.49 -9.45 -3.76
N ASP A 76 -4.67 -9.95 -4.97
CA ASP A 76 -3.58 -10.31 -5.88
C ASP A 76 -3.93 -9.86 -7.29
N ILE A 77 -2.99 -9.19 -7.97
CA ILE A 77 -3.18 -8.73 -9.35
C ILE A 77 -2.98 -9.90 -10.30
N ASN A 78 -4.02 -10.20 -11.08
CA ASN A 78 -3.98 -11.28 -12.04
C ASN A 78 -3.13 -10.94 -13.27
N GLY A 79 -2.15 -11.81 -13.56
CA GLY A 79 -1.40 -11.71 -14.81
C GLY A 79 -0.42 -10.55 -14.92
N LEU A 80 -0.05 -9.86 -13.84
CA LEU A 80 0.86 -8.71 -13.85
C LEU A 80 2.16 -8.99 -14.63
N LYS A 81 2.70 -10.22 -14.54
CA LYS A 81 3.90 -10.61 -15.27
C LYS A 81 3.70 -10.61 -16.80
N ASN A 82 2.53 -11.07 -17.27
CA ASN A 82 2.19 -11.08 -18.69
C ASN A 82 1.96 -9.64 -19.16
N PHE A 83 1.30 -8.84 -18.34
CA PHE A 83 1.07 -7.44 -18.56
C PHE A 83 2.37 -6.66 -18.74
N ASN A 84 3.32 -6.82 -17.82
CA ASN A 84 4.66 -6.23 -17.92
C ASN A 84 5.42 -6.66 -19.18
N LYS A 85 5.22 -7.91 -19.65
CA LYS A 85 5.85 -8.41 -20.85
C LYS A 85 5.25 -7.80 -22.12
N GLU A 86 3.97 -7.55 -22.15
CA GLU A 86 3.22 -7.03 -23.30
C GLU A 86 3.32 -5.52 -23.43
N PHE A 87 3.14 -4.78 -22.34
CA PHE A 87 3.04 -3.32 -22.33
C PHE A 87 4.25 -2.62 -21.69
N GLY A 88 5.18 -3.36 -21.10
CA GLY A 88 6.33 -2.80 -20.41
C GLY A 88 6.13 -2.66 -18.90
N ARG A 89 7.24 -2.41 -18.17
CA ARG A 89 7.24 -2.33 -16.70
C ARG A 89 6.49 -1.11 -16.20
N ASP A 90 6.62 0.02 -16.86
CA ASP A 90 6.01 1.27 -16.41
C ASP A 90 4.48 1.14 -16.35
N TYR A 91 3.89 0.43 -17.30
CA TYR A 91 2.46 0.11 -17.28
C TYR A 91 2.06 -0.83 -16.14
N GLY A 92 2.88 -1.81 -15.84
CA GLY A 92 2.63 -2.69 -14.70
C GLY A 92 2.74 -1.97 -13.36
N ASP A 93 3.69 -1.07 -13.23
CA ASP A 93 3.85 -0.23 -12.05
C ASP A 93 2.63 0.67 -11.84
N GLU A 94 2.08 1.22 -12.94
CA GLU A 94 0.84 2.01 -12.90
C GLU A 94 -0.37 1.20 -12.42
N VAL A 95 -0.53 -0.03 -12.91
CA VAL A 95 -1.59 -0.94 -12.42
C VAL A 95 -1.43 -1.22 -10.92
N VAL A 96 -0.21 -1.44 -10.47
CA VAL A 96 0.12 -1.66 -9.07
C VAL A 96 -0.25 -0.44 -8.23
N ILE A 97 0.15 0.77 -8.66
CA ILE A 97 -0.19 2.03 -7.99
C ILE A 97 -1.72 2.17 -7.90
N ARG A 98 -2.42 1.96 -9.01
CA ARG A 98 -3.87 2.13 -9.08
C ARG A 98 -4.65 1.19 -8.18
N VAL A 99 -4.21 -0.06 -8.06
CA VAL A 99 -4.79 -1.00 -7.07
C VAL A 99 -4.55 -0.51 -5.65
N GLY A 100 -3.33 -0.04 -5.34
CA GLY A 100 -3.00 0.54 -4.04
C GLY A 100 -3.87 1.75 -3.68
N GLU A 101 -4.05 2.70 -4.61
CA GLU A 101 -4.92 3.88 -4.43
C GLU A 101 -6.37 3.48 -4.13
N VAL A 102 -6.92 2.50 -4.85
CA VAL A 102 -8.27 2.02 -4.60
C VAL A 102 -8.38 1.40 -3.21
N LEU A 103 -7.40 0.61 -2.77
CA LEU A 103 -7.41 0.05 -1.42
C LEU A 103 -7.37 1.15 -0.36
N GLU A 104 -6.52 2.17 -0.52
CA GLU A 104 -6.42 3.30 0.41
C GLU A 104 -7.69 4.16 0.42
N GLU A 105 -8.33 4.37 -0.73
CA GLU A 105 -9.60 5.12 -0.85
C GLU A 105 -10.73 4.50 -0.01
N TYR A 106 -10.84 3.16 0.00
CA TYR A 106 -11.95 2.46 0.64
C TYR A 106 -11.68 1.99 2.07
N PHE A 107 -10.42 1.89 2.49
CA PHE A 107 -10.03 1.39 3.81
C PHE A 107 -9.28 2.44 4.64
N HIS A 108 -9.85 3.66 4.72
CA HIS A 108 -9.26 4.80 5.46
C HIS A 108 -9.00 4.52 6.95
N SER A 109 -9.76 3.63 7.56
CA SER A 109 -9.60 3.22 8.97
C SER A 109 -8.81 1.93 9.13
N GLY A 110 -8.49 1.27 8.03
CA GLY A 110 -7.72 0.04 8.00
C GLY A 110 -6.27 0.31 7.60
N GLU A 111 -5.46 -0.71 7.76
CA GLU A 111 -4.08 -0.67 7.31
C GLU A 111 -3.93 -1.51 6.04
N ALA A 112 -3.53 -0.86 4.95
CA ALA A 112 -3.26 -1.51 3.67
C ALA A 112 -1.76 -1.73 3.50
N TYR A 113 -1.39 -2.95 3.21
CA TYR A 113 -0.01 -3.42 3.05
C TYR A 113 0.20 -3.91 1.63
N ARG A 114 1.32 -3.57 1.01
CA ARG A 114 1.83 -4.26 -0.17
C ARG A 114 2.90 -5.25 0.27
N LEU A 115 2.67 -6.54 0.06
CA LEU A 115 3.52 -7.62 0.57
C LEU A 115 4.61 -8.02 -0.42
N THR A 116 4.23 -8.10 -1.68
CA THR A 116 5.11 -8.40 -2.82
C THR A 116 4.66 -7.61 -4.05
N GLY A 117 5.21 -7.88 -5.22
CA GLY A 117 4.94 -7.16 -6.46
C GLY A 117 3.45 -6.99 -6.81
N ASP A 118 2.65 -8.04 -6.61
CA ASP A 118 1.25 -8.14 -7.00
C ASP A 118 0.29 -8.46 -5.83
N GLU A 119 0.83 -8.66 -4.60
CA GLU A 119 0.04 -9.08 -3.44
C GLU A 119 -0.15 -7.96 -2.43
N TYR A 120 -1.39 -7.76 -2.00
CA TYR A 120 -1.79 -6.80 -0.97
C TYR A 120 -2.58 -7.47 0.14
N LEU A 121 -2.50 -6.88 1.32
CA LEU A 121 -3.31 -7.25 2.48
C LEU A 121 -3.90 -5.99 3.10
N VAL A 122 -5.15 -6.05 3.52
CA VAL A 122 -5.78 -5.00 4.33
C VAL A 122 -6.27 -5.63 5.63
N LEU A 123 -5.99 -4.97 6.75
CA LEU A 123 -6.47 -5.34 8.08
C LEU A 123 -7.33 -4.22 8.64
N VAL A 124 -8.59 -4.51 8.99
CA VAL A 124 -9.54 -3.52 9.51
C VAL A 124 -10.01 -3.92 10.89
N GLU A 125 -9.48 -3.23 11.89
CA GLU A 125 -9.83 -3.48 13.28
C GLU A 125 -11.19 -2.88 13.66
N ASN A 126 -11.89 -3.53 14.60
CA ASN A 126 -13.10 -3.03 15.24
C ASN A 126 -14.22 -2.63 14.27
N THR A 127 -14.28 -3.29 13.12
CA THR A 127 -15.31 -3.10 12.09
C THR A 127 -16.43 -4.13 12.22
N SER A 128 -17.66 -3.76 11.82
CA SER A 128 -18.75 -4.74 11.71
C SER A 128 -18.59 -5.61 10.46
N TYR A 129 -19.10 -6.83 10.50
CA TYR A 129 -19.10 -7.70 9.32
C TYR A 129 -19.77 -7.04 8.11
N GLN A 130 -20.89 -6.32 8.33
CA GLN A 130 -21.63 -5.66 7.26
C GLN A 130 -20.85 -4.51 6.63
N ASP A 131 -20.21 -3.66 7.44
CA ASP A 131 -19.44 -2.53 6.94
C ASP A 131 -18.19 -3.04 6.20
N PHE A 132 -17.48 -4.02 6.78
CA PHE A 132 -16.32 -4.61 6.15
C PHE A 132 -16.64 -5.24 4.79
N THR A 133 -17.67 -6.10 4.73
CA THR A 133 -18.06 -6.75 3.47
C THR A 133 -18.56 -5.74 2.43
N LYS A 134 -19.23 -4.67 2.85
CA LYS A 134 -19.63 -3.58 1.96
C LYS A 134 -18.41 -2.89 1.34
N GLN A 135 -17.37 -2.61 2.11
CA GLN A 135 -16.11 -2.05 1.62
C GLN A 135 -15.41 -3.01 0.65
N VAL A 136 -15.33 -4.30 1.00
CA VAL A 136 -14.76 -5.34 0.13
C VAL A 136 -15.47 -5.39 -1.23
N HIS A 137 -16.80 -5.39 -1.23
CA HIS A 137 -17.58 -5.40 -2.48
C HIS A 137 -17.38 -4.11 -3.30
N ALA A 138 -17.28 -2.95 -2.63
CA ALA A 138 -17.05 -1.70 -3.31
C ALA A 138 -15.66 -1.67 -4.00
N VAL A 139 -14.62 -2.12 -3.32
CA VAL A 139 -13.26 -2.28 -3.88
C VAL A 139 -13.29 -3.22 -5.08
N HIS A 140 -13.88 -4.41 -4.94
CA HIS A 140 -13.96 -5.37 -6.04
C HIS A 140 -14.65 -4.77 -7.27
N THR A 141 -15.81 -4.12 -7.07
CA THR A 141 -16.54 -3.45 -8.15
C THR A 141 -15.72 -2.33 -8.80
N LYS A 142 -14.99 -1.55 -8.01
CA LYS A 142 -14.15 -0.46 -8.52
C LYS A 142 -13.01 -1.01 -9.38
N LEU A 143 -12.34 -2.07 -8.91
CA LEU A 143 -11.24 -2.71 -9.65
C LEU A 143 -11.73 -3.43 -10.92
N ASP A 144 -12.88 -4.10 -10.87
CA ASP A 144 -13.52 -4.69 -12.06
C ASP A 144 -13.97 -3.64 -13.10
N ASN A 145 -14.27 -2.43 -12.66
CA ASN A 145 -14.55 -1.32 -13.57
C ASN A 145 -13.29 -0.81 -14.29
N ILE A 146 -12.11 -0.97 -13.70
CA ILE A 146 -10.82 -0.67 -14.34
C ILE A 146 -10.52 -1.76 -15.38
N SER A 147 -10.55 -3.02 -14.97
CA SER A 147 -10.41 -4.17 -15.85
C SER A 147 -11.10 -5.38 -15.24
N LEU A 148 -11.97 -6.02 -15.99
CA LEU A 148 -12.70 -7.21 -15.51
C LEU A 148 -11.71 -8.34 -15.19
N GLY A 149 -11.78 -8.83 -13.94
CA GLY A 149 -10.87 -9.86 -13.45
C GLY A 149 -9.43 -9.39 -13.23
N LEU A 150 -9.23 -8.09 -13.04
CA LEU A 150 -7.91 -7.50 -12.75
C LEU A 150 -7.28 -8.10 -11.51
N VAL A 151 -8.08 -8.36 -10.48
CA VAL A 151 -7.62 -8.89 -9.21
C VAL A 151 -8.37 -10.15 -8.82
N SER A 152 -7.71 -10.99 -8.03
CA SER A 152 -8.35 -12.04 -7.23
C SER A 152 -8.36 -11.59 -5.79
N ILE A 153 -9.50 -11.73 -5.11
CA ILE A 153 -9.66 -11.32 -3.73
C ILE A 153 -10.14 -12.46 -2.84
N GLY A 154 -9.75 -12.41 -1.58
CA GLY A 154 -10.29 -13.27 -0.55
C GLY A 154 -10.36 -12.49 0.75
N TYR A 155 -11.39 -12.73 1.54
CA TYR A 155 -11.56 -12.01 2.79
C TYR A 155 -12.08 -12.93 3.90
N ALA A 156 -11.75 -12.55 5.13
CA ALA A 156 -12.24 -13.20 6.33
C ALA A 156 -12.55 -12.15 7.39
N TRP A 157 -13.43 -12.46 8.32
CA TRP A 157 -13.80 -11.58 9.42
C TRP A 157 -14.09 -12.39 10.68
N GLU A 158 -13.59 -11.91 11.83
CA GLU A 158 -13.77 -12.58 13.13
C GLU A 158 -14.12 -11.58 14.22
N LYS A 159 -14.83 -12.07 15.23
CA LYS A 159 -15.27 -11.28 16.41
C LYS A 159 -14.96 -11.98 17.74
N ILE A 160 -14.85 -13.29 17.73
CA ILE A 160 -14.69 -14.12 18.93
C ILE A 160 -13.45 -14.98 18.72
N ASP A 161 -12.64 -15.12 19.78
CA ASP A 161 -11.39 -15.91 19.75
C ASP A 161 -10.51 -15.54 18.55
N ILE A 162 -10.25 -14.23 18.42
CA ILE A 162 -9.50 -13.66 17.30
C ILE A 162 -8.07 -14.19 17.33
N GLU A 163 -7.66 -14.82 16.23
CA GLU A 163 -6.28 -15.21 15.92
C GLU A 163 -5.93 -14.60 14.55
N VAL A 164 -5.22 -13.46 14.56
CA VAL A 164 -4.98 -12.67 13.35
C VAL A 164 -4.26 -13.46 12.27
N ASP A 165 -3.28 -14.28 12.63
CA ASP A 165 -2.55 -15.14 11.69
C ASP A 165 -3.50 -16.10 10.94
N LYS A 166 -4.42 -16.72 11.66
CA LYS A 166 -5.40 -17.64 11.06
C LYS A 166 -6.38 -16.88 10.17
N LEU A 167 -6.81 -15.70 10.61
CA LEU A 167 -7.70 -14.85 9.83
C LEU A 167 -7.07 -14.47 8.49
N VAL A 168 -5.83 -14.01 8.50
CA VAL A 168 -5.07 -13.66 7.29
C VAL A 168 -4.91 -14.88 6.38
N ASN A 169 -4.52 -16.04 6.94
CA ASN A 169 -4.40 -17.26 6.17
C ASN A 169 -5.74 -17.69 5.52
N ASN A 170 -6.87 -17.52 6.21
CA ASN A 170 -8.20 -17.80 5.65
C ASN A 170 -8.52 -16.89 4.46
N ALA A 171 -8.23 -15.59 4.56
CA ALA A 171 -8.38 -14.63 3.47
C ALA A 171 -7.50 -15.02 2.26
N GLU A 172 -6.24 -15.36 2.50
CA GLU A 172 -5.32 -15.80 1.44
C GLU A 172 -5.77 -17.10 0.75
N VAL A 173 -6.29 -18.07 1.51
CA VAL A 173 -6.81 -19.32 0.91
C VAL A 173 -7.98 -19.03 -0.03
N MET A 174 -8.91 -18.15 0.36
CA MET A 174 -10.03 -17.73 -0.48
C MET A 174 -9.54 -17.00 -1.74
N MET A 175 -8.58 -16.09 -1.62
CA MET A 175 -7.98 -15.36 -2.75
C MET A 175 -7.32 -16.34 -3.74
N ARG A 176 -6.53 -17.31 -3.25
CA ARG A 176 -5.89 -18.33 -4.10
C ARG A 176 -6.91 -19.22 -4.82
N GLU A 177 -8.07 -19.51 -4.20
CA GLU A 177 -9.16 -20.23 -4.84
C GLU A 177 -9.80 -19.43 -5.97
N GLU A 178 -10.01 -18.14 -5.76
CA GLU A 178 -10.51 -17.24 -6.79
C GLU A 178 -9.51 -17.11 -7.95
N LYS A 179 -8.23 -16.90 -7.66
CA LYS A 179 -7.15 -16.87 -8.63
C LYS A 179 -7.09 -18.16 -9.48
N ARG A 180 -7.31 -19.30 -8.83
CA ARG A 180 -7.35 -20.61 -9.52
C ARG A 180 -8.55 -20.74 -10.47
N LYS A 181 -9.71 -20.18 -10.09
CA LYS A 181 -10.90 -20.13 -10.95
C LYS A 181 -10.66 -19.21 -12.15
N TYR A 182 -10.07 -18.05 -11.93
CA TYR A 182 -9.70 -17.12 -12.98
C TYR A 182 -8.82 -17.80 -14.06
N TYR A 183 -7.71 -18.43 -13.69
CA TYR A 183 -6.83 -19.10 -14.65
C TYR A 183 -7.48 -20.32 -15.35
N LYS A 184 -8.36 -21.03 -14.67
CA LYS A 184 -9.14 -22.11 -15.32
C LYS A 184 -10.10 -21.59 -16.38
N ASN A 185 -10.67 -20.42 -16.17
CA ASN A 185 -11.57 -19.78 -17.14
C ASN A 185 -10.81 -19.25 -18.35
N LEU A 186 -9.62 -18.67 -18.15
CA LEU A 186 -8.73 -18.28 -19.26
C LEU A 186 -8.39 -19.46 -20.17
N GLN A 187 -8.04 -20.62 -19.60
CA GLN A 187 -7.74 -21.83 -20.37
C GLN A 187 -8.92 -22.35 -21.21
N LYS A 188 -10.15 -21.99 -20.85
CA LYS A 188 -11.38 -22.34 -21.58
C LYS A 188 -11.75 -21.34 -22.68
N GLY A 189 -10.89 -20.38 -22.99
CA GLY A 189 -11.12 -19.37 -24.03
C GLY A 189 -11.98 -18.18 -23.59
N HIS A 190 -12.13 -17.96 -22.29
CA HIS A 190 -12.67 -16.70 -21.76
C HIS A 190 -11.51 -15.71 -21.69
N HIS A 191 -11.74 -14.49 -22.18
CA HIS A 191 -10.73 -13.47 -22.46
C HIS A 191 -9.78 -13.17 -21.29
N GLU A 192 -8.51 -12.89 -21.63
CA GLU A 192 -7.58 -12.15 -20.75
C GLU A 192 -8.19 -10.81 -20.35
N PRO A 193 -7.81 -10.26 -19.18
CA PRO A 193 -8.31 -8.94 -18.75
C PRO A 193 -8.06 -7.93 -19.85
N ILE A 194 -9.12 -7.46 -20.48
CA ILE A 194 -9.04 -6.35 -21.43
C ILE A 194 -9.00 -5.10 -20.56
N ILE A 195 -7.83 -4.48 -20.49
CA ILE A 195 -7.74 -3.13 -19.92
C ILE A 195 -8.56 -2.23 -20.83
N LYS A 196 -9.53 -1.54 -20.24
CA LYS A 196 -10.35 -0.60 -21.01
C LYS A 196 -9.43 0.45 -21.64
N GLU A 197 -9.71 0.78 -22.89
CA GLU A 197 -8.95 1.76 -23.67
C GLU A 197 -8.77 3.11 -22.92
N ASP A 198 -9.70 3.46 -22.03
CA ASP A 198 -9.63 4.64 -21.18
C ASP A 198 -8.39 4.65 -20.26
N LEU A 199 -8.00 3.51 -19.67
CA LEU A 199 -6.80 3.43 -18.82
C LEU A 199 -5.53 3.57 -19.67
N LEU A 200 -5.50 2.95 -20.84
CA LEU A 200 -4.37 3.10 -21.78
C LEU A 200 -4.24 4.54 -22.26
N GLN A 201 -5.38 5.23 -22.50
CA GLN A 201 -5.40 6.60 -22.94
C GLN A 201 -5.00 7.58 -21.84
N ASP A 202 -5.36 7.31 -20.58
CA ASP A 202 -4.92 8.10 -19.44
C ASP A 202 -3.41 7.96 -19.21
N ILE A 203 -2.87 6.76 -19.35
CA ILE A 203 -1.43 6.47 -19.25
C ILE A 203 -0.68 7.18 -20.40
N GLU A 204 -1.14 7.05 -21.66
CA GLU A 204 -0.52 7.68 -22.84
C GLU A 204 -0.58 9.22 -22.78
N ASN A 205 -1.64 9.80 -22.21
CA ASN A 205 -1.81 11.25 -22.09
C ASN A 205 -1.04 11.86 -20.90
N GLY A 206 -0.39 11.06 -20.08
CA GLY A 206 0.37 11.55 -18.91
C GLY A 206 -0.50 12.30 -17.89
N ASN A 207 -1.79 11.96 -17.80
CA ASN A 207 -2.75 12.60 -16.90
C ASN A 207 -2.59 12.18 -15.43
N PHE A 208 -1.43 11.65 -15.08
CA PHE A 208 -1.12 11.24 -13.71
C PHE A 208 -0.43 12.39 -12.97
N ILE A 209 -1.12 12.91 -11.99
CA ILE A 209 -0.55 13.87 -11.05
C ILE A 209 0.35 13.08 -10.11
N VAL A 210 1.66 13.18 -10.34
CA VAL A 210 2.65 12.76 -9.35
C VAL A 210 2.59 13.81 -8.22
N CYS A 211 1.95 13.46 -7.11
CA CYS A 211 1.99 14.25 -5.87
C CYS A 211 3.23 13.94 -5.05
#